data_a411f992a78099e93b451f56d3eeb9bc
#
_entry.id   a411f992a78099e93b451f56d3eeb9bc
#
_cell.length_a   1.000
_cell.length_b   1.000
_cell.length_c   1.000
_cell.angle_alpha   90.00
_cell.angle_beta   90.00
_cell.angle_gamma   90.00
#
_symmetry.space_group_name_H-M   'P 1'
#
loop_
_entity.id
_entity.type
_entity.pdbx_description
1 polymer ?
#
loop_
_entity_poly.entity_id
_entity_poly.type
_entity_poly.pdbx_seq_one_letter_code
_entity_poly.pdbx_strand_id
1 'polypeptide(L)'
;MKHCLAVLLFALGALLPVAGGGLPLFAQSADAPAAEASVAADRALLDALQRDAFSYMWDHAYPSGLAFENNRYADGPATTGGTGFGAAAVVVATERGWIAREAAVDRLLTLTAFLRDKTERSRLHGAFPHWLNGVTGATMPFGPQDVGADIVETAFLMQGLIIARNYFDGDGPEAELRARINELWHDVDWAWFTRGPSGSENDGLYWHWSPEYGLAMNMKVTGFNEGMVAYVLALASPTHPIPSEAYAAWSSTDEYRPTGGNGYTLEAGIPYGGPLFITHYSYIG
;
A
#
# COMPACT_ATOMS: atom_id res chain seq x y z
N MET A 1 1.22 21.30 -18.27
CA MET A 1 2.24 21.91 -17.39
C MET A 1 3.08 20.79 -16.82
N LYS A 2 4.28 20.64 -17.39
CA LYS A 2 5.27 19.64 -16.96
C LYS A 2 6.05 20.20 -15.79
N HIS A 3 6.16 19.50 -14.69
CA HIS A 3 7.11 19.61 -13.55
C HIS A 3 6.39 18.98 -12.34
N CYS A 4 6.92 18.06 -11.61
CA CYS A 4 8.15 17.82 -10.91
C CYS A 4 8.05 16.45 -10.26
N LEU A 5 8.89 15.52 -10.57
CA LEU A 5 9.30 14.49 -9.63
C LEU A 5 10.82 14.59 -9.50
N ALA A 6 11.25 15.47 -8.59
CA ALA A 6 12.65 15.57 -8.20
C ALA A 6 12.87 14.80 -6.92
N VAL A 7 13.57 13.70 -7.04
CA VAL A 7 14.17 12.99 -5.89
C VAL A 7 15.22 13.90 -5.28
N LEU A 8 15.02 14.33 -4.05
CA LEU A 8 15.96 15.16 -3.29
C LEU A 8 17.16 14.32 -2.86
N LEU A 9 18.28 14.48 -3.54
CA LEU A 9 19.61 14.20 -3.01
C LEU A 9 20.17 15.49 -2.46
N PHE A 10 20.17 15.66 -1.14
CA PHE A 10 20.90 16.74 -0.49
C PHE A 10 22.39 16.39 -0.41
N ALA A 11 23.20 17.09 -1.20
CA ALA A 11 24.62 17.27 -0.92
C ALA A 11 24.85 18.76 -0.70
N LEU A 12 24.90 19.21 0.55
CA LEU A 12 25.40 20.54 0.92
C LEU A 12 26.92 20.53 0.85
N GLY A 13 27.47 21.13 -0.17
CA GLY A 13 28.85 21.52 -0.23
C GLY A 13 28.98 23.05 -0.16
N ALA A 14 29.20 23.61 1.01
CA ALA A 14 29.58 25.03 1.16
C ALA A 14 31.03 25.19 0.77
N LEU A 15 31.32 25.88 -0.34
CA LEU A 15 32.64 26.34 -0.72
C LEU A 15 32.90 27.69 -0.07
N LEU A 16 33.82 27.70 0.92
CA LEU A 16 34.52 28.94 1.34
C LEU A 16 35.89 28.95 0.66
N PRO A 17 36.36 30.08 0.15
CA PRO A 17 37.70 30.18 -0.43
C PRO A 17 38.71 30.31 0.72
N VAL A 18 39.64 29.35 0.84
CA VAL A 18 40.83 29.47 1.67
C VAL A 18 42.02 29.61 0.75
N ALA A 19 42.74 30.70 0.94
CA ALA A 19 43.95 31.01 0.24
C ALA A 19 45.13 30.09 0.64
N GLY A 20 45.86 29.61 -0.35
CA GLY A 20 47.25 29.30 -0.34
C GLY A 20 47.80 28.30 0.72
N GLY A 21 47.65 27.01 0.45
CA GLY A 21 48.43 25.97 1.08
C GLY A 21 48.23 24.70 0.26
N GLY A 22 49.32 24.11 -0.25
CA GLY A 22 49.29 22.89 -1.04
C GLY A 22 48.52 21.80 -0.32
N LEU A 23 47.39 21.38 -0.91
CA LEU A 23 46.62 20.24 -0.43
C LEU A 23 47.47 18.98 -0.60
N PRO A 24 47.55 18.12 0.43
CA PRO A 24 48.17 16.80 0.24
C PRO A 24 47.35 16.07 -0.83
N LEU A 25 48.00 15.49 -1.82
CA LEU A 25 47.41 14.48 -2.69
C LEU A 25 46.82 13.41 -1.76
N PHE A 26 45.46 13.38 -1.67
CA PHE A 26 44.82 12.22 -1.05
C PHE A 26 45.23 11.00 -1.88
N ALA A 27 46.05 10.15 -1.30
CA ALA A 27 46.34 8.86 -1.84
C ALA A 27 44.97 8.18 -2.07
N GLN A 28 44.63 7.85 -3.30
CA GLN A 28 43.51 6.96 -3.59
C GLN A 28 43.73 5.72 -2.77
N SER A 29 42.86 5.48 -1.79
CA SER A 29 42.99 4.30 -0.94
C SER A 29 42.87 3.08 -1.85
N ALA A 30 43.79 2.11 -1.64
CA ALA A 30 43.73 0.84 -2.37
C ALA A 30 42.43 0.07 -2.18
N ASP A 31 41.57 0.53 -1.27
CA ASP A 31 40.22 -0.02 -0.92
C ASP A 31 39.10 0.49 -1.82
N ALA A 32 39.29 1.55 -2.62
CA ALA A 32 38.24 2.12 -3.46
C ALA A 32 37.66 1.08 -4.46
N PRO A 33 38.46 0.29 -5.18
CA PRO A 33 37.93 -0.74 -6.09
C PRO A 33 37.16 -1.84 -5.37
N ALA A 34 37.56 -2.22 -4.16
CA ALA A 34 36.86 -3.22 -3.35
C ALA A 34 35.50 -2.69 -2.84
N ALA A 35 35.44 -1.42 -2.43
CA ALA A 35 34.24 -0.77 -2.02
C ALA A 35 33.22 -0.63 -3.20
N GLU A 36 33.71 -0.24 -4.38
CA GLU A 36 32.88 -0.17 -5.59
C GLU A 36 32.34 -1.54 -6.00
N ALA A 37 33.15 -2.59 -5.93
CA ALA A 37 32.71 -3.97 -6.21
C ALA A 37 31.65 -4.45 -5.20
N SER A 38 31.78 -4.11 -3.91
CA SER A 38 30.79 -4.42 -2.89
C SER A 38 29.47 -3.72 -3.19
N VAL A 39 29.46 -2.42 -3.49
CA VAL A 39 28.27 -1.66 -3.84
C VAL A 39 27.59 -2.24 -5.10
N ALA A 40 28.36 -2.67 -6.09
CA ALA A 40 27.80 -3.29 -7.30
C ALA A 40 27.15 -4.65 -6.98
N ALA A 41 27.77 -5.45 -6.12
CA ALA A 41 27.20 -6.72 -5.67
C ALA A 41 25.92 -6.53 -4.86
N ASP A 42 25.88 -5.55 -3.95
CA ASP A 42 24.69 -5.22 -3.17
C ASP A 42 23.53 -4.75 -4.07
N ARG A 43 23.81 -3.93 -5.08
CA ARG A 43 22.81 -3.51 -6.08
C ARG A 43 22.26 -4.70 -6.86
N ALA A 44 23.12 -5.59 -7.32
CA ALA A 44 22.68 -6.78 -8.05
C ALA A 44 21.82 -7.70 -7.18
N LEU A 45 22.17 -7.86 -5.90
CA LEU A 45 21.37 -8.60 -4.94
C LEU A 45 19.99 -7.96 -4.74
N LEU A 46 19.94 -6.65 -4.52
CA LEU A 46 18.66 -5.92 -4.35
C LEU A 46 17.78 -6.01 -5.60
N ASP A 47 18.36 -5.90 -6.79
CA ASP A 47 17.63 -6.05 -8.04
C ASP A 47 17.07 -7.47 -8.20
N ALA A 48 17.84 -8.49 -7.85
CA ALA A 48 17.37 -9.88 -7.87
C ALA A 48 16.22 -10.10 -6.88
N LEU A 49 16.36 -9.63 -5.63
CA LEU A 49 15.32 -9.76 -4.60
C LEU A 49 14.02 -9.04 -5.00
N GLN A 50 14.12 -7.85 -5.58
CA GLN A 50 12.94 -7.13 -6.05
C GLN A 50 12.24 -7.86 -7.21
N ARG A 51 13.02 -8.42 -8.14
CA ARG A 51 12.49 -9.17 -9.26
C ARG A 51 11.80 -10.46 -8.82
N ASP A 52 12.39 -11.18 -7.88
CA ASP A 52 11.81 -12.39 -7.30
C ASP A 52 10.52 -12.08 -6.54
N ALA A 53 10.49 -11.01 -5.76
CA ALA A 53 9.29 -10.56 -5.08
C ALA A 53 8.18 -10.15 -6.07
N PHE A 54 8.53 -9.48 -7.17
CA PHE A 54 7.58 -9.16 -8.23
C PHE A 54 7.05 -10.43 -8.92
N SER A 55 7.90 -11.42 -9.19
CA SER A 55 7.47 -12.65 -9.85
C SER A 55 6.38 -13.38 -9.04
N TYR A 56 6.43 -13.32 -7.72
CA TYR A 56 5.35 -13.84 -6.87
C TYR A 56 4.00 -13.18 -7.21
N MET A 57 3.96 -11.86 -7.34
CA MET A 57 2.74 -11.11 -7.62
C MET A 57 2.28 -11.25 -9.07
N TRP A 58 3.19 -11.55 -10.00
CA TRP A 58 2.91 -11.61 -11.43
C TRP A 58 2.61 -13.02 -11.92
N ASP A 59 3.47 -13.98 -11.57
CA ASP A 59 3.41 -15.35 -12.09
C ASP A 59 2.46 -16.25 -11.28
N HIS A 60 2.25 -15.94 -10.00
CA HIS A 60 1.41 -16.72 -9.08
C HIS A 60 0.09 -16.05 -8.74
N ALA A 61 -0.34 -15.03 -9.50
CA ALA A 61 -1.66 -14.43 -9.33
C ALA A 61 -2.77 -15.29 -9.96
N TYR A 62 -4.00 -15.09 -9.50
CA TYR A 62 -5.18 -15.61 -10.18
C TYR A 62 -5.29 -15.04 -11.62
N PRO A 63 -5.98 -15.74 -12.55
CA PRO A 63 -6.28 -15.18 -13.88
C PRO A 63 -7.03 -13.84 -13.83
N SER A 64 -7.75 -13.57 -12.74
CA SER A 64 -8.40 -12.29 -12.45
C SER A 64 -7.42 -11.15 -12.12
N GLY A 65 -6.15 -11.45 -11.88
CA GLY A 65 -5.13 -10.50 -11.42
C GLY A 65 -5.04 -10.37 -9.90
N LEU A 66 -5.92 -11.02 -9.14
CA LEU A 66 -5.86 -11.04 -7.68
C LEU A 66 -4.64 -11.83 -7.18
N ALA A 67 -3.97 -11.31 -6.16
CA ALA A 67 -2.86 -11.99 -5.52
C ALA A 67 -3.36 -13.11 -4.58
N PHE A 68 -2.65 -14.24 -4.56
CA PHE A 68 -2.87 -15.27 -3.54
C PHE A 68 -2.41 -14.78 -2.16
N GLU A 69 -3.12 -15.20 -1.11
CA GLU A 69 -2.67 -14.99 0.27
C GLU A 69 -1.33 -15.70 0.52
N ASN A 70 -1.22 -16.92 0.02
CA ASN A 70 0.05 -17.64 -0.05
C ASN A 70 0.01 -18.68 -1.18
N ASN A 71 1.17 -19.01 -1.72
CA ASN A 71 1.29 -19.91 -2.87
C ASN A 71 1.23 -21.42 -2.52
N ARG A 72 0.95 -21.77 -1.28
CA ARG A 72 0.90 -23.19 -0.87
C ARG A 72 -0.34 -23.92 -1.40
N TYR A 73 -1.39 -23.16 -1.69
CA TYR A 73 -2.68 -23.71 -2.09
C TYR A 73 -3.10 -23.04 -3.39
N ALA A 74 -3.16 -23.78 -4.48
CA ALA A 74 -3.56 -23.27 -5.79
C ALA A 74 -5.01 -22.75 -5.85
N ASP A 75 -5.82 -23.09 -4.83
CA ASP A 75 -7.22 -22.70 -4.64
C ASP A 75 -7.43 -21.93 -3.32
N GLY A 76 -6.34 -21.43 -2.74
CA GLY A 76 -6.37 -20.64 -1.51
C GLY A 76 -7.10 -19.31 -1.69
N PRO A 77 -7.30 -18.53 -0.60
CA PRO A 77 -7.90 -17.21 -0.72
C PRO A 77 -7.01 -16.25 -1.51
N ALA A 78 -7.66 -15.37 -2.25
CA ALA A 78 -7.02 -14.15 -2.73
C ALA A 78 -7.07 -13.10 -1.63
N THR A 79 -5.98 -12.33 -1.46
CA THR A 79 -5.88 -11.26 -0.48
C THR A 79 -6.15 -9.92 -1.13
N THR A 80 -7.00 -9.11 -0.51
CA THR A 80 -7.39 -7.80 -1.04
C THR A 80 -6.23 -6.82 -0.97
N GLY A 81 -5.62 -6.61 0.18
CA GLY A 81 -4.50 -5.68 0.34
C GLY A 81 -3.25 -6.14 -0.40
N GLY A 82 -2.94 -7.44 -0.36
CA GLY A 82 -1.84 -8.00 -1.15
C GLY A 82 -2.01 -7.77 -2.65
N THR A 83 -3.24 -7.76 -3.16
CA THR A 83 -3.54 -7.39 -4.55
C THR A 83 -3.20 -5.92 -4.83
N GLY A 84 -3.44 -5.02 -3.87
CA GLY A 84 -3.01 -3.62 -3.97
C GLY A 84 -1.49 -3.49 -4.05
N PHE A 85 -0.76 -4.22 -3.21
CA PHE A 85 0.71 -4.26 -3.30
C PHE A 85 1.18 -4.82 -4.64
N GLY A 86 0.49 -5.82 -5.17
CA GLY A 86 0.73 -6.36 -6.50
C GLY A 86 0.53 -5.31 -7.61
N ALA A 87 -0.52 -4.48 -7.52
CA ALA A 87 -0.75 -3.38 -8.46
C ALA A 87 0.38 -2.33 -8.43
N ALA A 88 0.87 -1.97 -7.25
CA ALA A 88 2.04 -1.11 -7.10
C ALA A 88 3.31 -1.76 -7.66
N ALA A 89 3.52 -3.06 -7.43
CA ALA A 89 4.65 -3.81 -7.98
C ALA A 89 4.64 -3.87 -9.51
N VAL A 90 3.45 -3.92 -10.14
CA VAL A 90 3.29 -3.83 -11.60
C VAL A 90 3.84 -2.50 -12.14
N VAL A 91 3.61 -1.39 -11.43
CA VAL A 91 4.19 -0.08 -11.81
C VAL A 91 5.72 -0.13 -11.76
N VAL A 92 6.28 -0.65 -10.66
CA VAL A 92 7.75 -0.80 -10.51
C VAL A 92 8.33 -1.66 -11.63
N ALA A 93 7.69 -2.79 -11.94
CA ALA A 93 8.15 -3.71 -12.99
C ALA A 93 8.09 -3.09 -14.38
N THR A 94 7.08 -2.26 -14.65
CA THR A 94 6.95 -1.51 -15.91
C THR A 94 8.05 -0.48 -16.03
N GLU A 95 8.30 0.32 -14.97
CA GLU A 95 9.35 1.34 -14.95
C GLU A 95 10.75 0.73 -15.12
N ARG A 96 10.97 -0.45 -14.56
CA ARG A 96 12.24 -1.19 -14.69
C ARG A 96 12.36 -1.99 -15.99
N GLY A 97 11.35 -1.98 -16.87
CA GLY A 97 11.34 -2.72 -18.11
C GLY A 97 11.31 -4.25 -17.95
N TRP A 98 10.83 -4.76 -16.82
CA TRP A 98 10.67 -6.20 -16.60
C TRP A 98 9.46 -6.76 -17.32
N ILE A 99 8.43 -5.94 -17.51
CA ILE A 99 7.24 -6.23 -18.30
C ILE A 99 6.94 -5.08 -19.27
N ALA A 100 6.27 -5.39 -20.37
CA ALA A 100 5.79 -4.37 -21.30
C ALA A 100 4.66 -3.56 -20.68
N ARG A 101 4.61 -2.25 -20.99
CA ARG A 101 3.58 -1.32 -20.49
C ARG A 101 2.17 -1.78 -20.85
N GLU A 102 1.98 -2.27 -22.06
CA GLU A 102 0.72 -2.81 -22.53
C GLU A 102 0.26 -4.03 -21.71
N ALA A 103 1.19 -4.96 -21.43
CA ALA A 103 0.89 -6.13 -20.60
C ALA A 103 0.50 -5.75 -19.16
N ALA A 104 1.13 -4.72 -18.61
CA ALA A 104 0.77 -4.17 -17.30
C ALA A 104 -0.66 -3.61 -17.31
N VAL A 105 -1.00 -2.79 -18.30
CA VAL A 105 -2.33 -2.19 -18.47
C VAL A 105 -3.40 -3.26 -18.65
N ASP A 106 -3.16 -4.27 -19.50
CA ASP A 106 -4.10 -5.37 -19.74
C ASP A 106 -4.37 -6.17 -18.44
N ARG A 107 -3.33 -6.44 -17.64
CA ARG A 107 -3.48 -7.09 -16.34
C ARG A 107 -4.32 -6.26 -15.38
N LEU A 108 -4.06 -4.96 -15.28
CA LEU A 108 -4.78 -4.06 -14.38
C LEU A 108 -6.22 -3.81 -14.84
N LEU A 109 -6.49 -3.78 -16.15
CA LEU A 109 -7.85 -3.74 -16.69
C LEU A 109 -8.62 -5.02 -16.36
N THR A 110 -7.97 -6.18 -16.46
CA THR A 110 -8.58 -7.47 -16.06
C THR A 110 -8.91 -7.47 -14.57
N LEU A 111 -7.98 -7.02 -13.73
CA LEU A 111 -8.17 -6.92 -12.29
C LEU A 111 -9.32 -5.97 -11.93
N THR A 112 -9.32 -4.76 -12.46
CA THR A 112 -10.34 -3.76 -12.14
C THR A 112 -11.73 -4.15 -12.64
N ALA A 113 -11.83 -4.84 -13.80
CA ALA A 113 -13.09 -5.41 -14.26
C ALA A 113 -13.61 -6.50 -13.29
N PHE A 114 -12.72 -7.41 -12.85
CA PHE A 114 -13.10 -8.44 -11.90
C PHE A 114 -13.57 -7.85 -10.56
N LEU A 115 -12.83 -6.89 -10.01
CA LEU A 115 -13.20 -6.20 -8.78
C LEU A 115 -14.56 -5.51 -8.88
N ARG A 116 -14.87 -4.89 -10.02
CA ARG A 116 -16.14 -4.21 -10.26
C ARG A 116 -17.30 -5.19 -10.43
N ASP A 117 -17.11 -6.22 -11.25
CA ASP A 117 -18.22 -7.01 -11.81
C ASP A 117 -18.49 -8.32 -11.05
N LYS A 118 -17.49 -8.82 -10.30
CA LYS A 118 -17.55 -10.15 -9.67
C LYS A 118 -17.62 -10.12 -8.15
N THR A 119 -17.13 -9.04 -7.52
CA THR A 119 -17.11 -8.97 -6.06
C THR A 119 -18.43 -8.46 -5.48
N GLU A 120 -18.67 -8.74 -4.21
CA GLU A 120 -19.88 -8.34 -3.50
C GLU A 120 -19.79 -6.91 -2.91
N ARG A 121 -18.86 -6.08 -3.39
CA ARG A 121 -18.58 -4.74 -2.85
C ARG A 121 -19.80 -3.84 -2.69
N SER A 122 -20.82 -3.97 -3.57
CA SER A 122 -22.06 -3.20 -3.46
C SER A 122 -22.86 -3.52 -2.20
N ARG A 123 -22.74 -4.75 -1.67
CA ARG A 123 -23.31 -5.17 -0.39
C ARG A 123 -22.43 -4.77 0.80
N LEU A 124 -21.19 -4.36 0.55
CA LEU A 124 -20.14 -4.05 1.52
C LEU A 124 -19.80 -2.55 1.55
N HIS A 125 -20.74 -1.69 1.17
CA HIS A 125 -20.55 -0.23 1.12
C HIS A 125 -19.35 0.19 0.24
N GLY A 126 -19.16 -0.50 -0.88
CA GLY A 126 -18.06 -0.25 -1.81
C GLY A 126 -16.69 -0.80 -1.37
N ALA A 127 -16.57 -1.25 -0.13
CA ALA A 127 -15.36 -1.87 0.38
C ALA A 127 -15.21 -3.33 -0.06
N PHE A 128 -14.08 -3.94 0.27
CA PHE A 128 -13.74 -5.32 -0.06
C PHE A 128 -13.50 -6.12 1.21
N PRO A 129 -13.72 -7.45 1.19
CA PRO A 129 -13.39 -8.30 2.32
C PRO A 129 -11.87 -8.52 2.41
N HIS A 130 -11.39 -9.02 3.55
CA HIS A 130 -9.99 -9.42 3.72
C HIS A 130 -9.59 -10.45 2.67
N TRP A 131 -10.39 -11.50 2.55
CA TRP A 131 -10.19 -12.59 1.59
C TRP A 131 -11.35 -12.72 0.60
N LEU A 132 -10.97 -13.03 -0.64
CA LEU A 132 -11.86 -13.30 -1.76
C LEU A 132 -11.58 -14.67 -2.36
N ASN A 133 -12.61 -15.30 -2.91
CA ASN A 133 -12.41 -16.36 -3.87
C ASN A 133 -11.92 -15.75 -5.20
N GLY A 134 -10.69 -16.08 -5.60
CA GLY A 134 -10.03 -15.45 -6.76
C GLY A 134 -10.65 -15.79 -8.13
N VAL A 135 -11.61 -16.72 -8.17
CA VAL A 135 -12.33 -17.16 -9.38
C VAL A 135 -13.74 -16.57 -9.42
N THR A 136 -14.47 -16.62 -8.30
CA THR A 136 -15.87 -16.21 -8.25
C THR A 136 -16.08 -14.77 -7.74
N GLY A 137 -15.12 -14.22 -7.01
CA GLY A 137 -15.24 -12.92 -6.35
C GLY A 137 -16.01 -12.96 -5.02
N ALA A 138 -16.48 -14.12 -4.60
CA ALA A 138 -17.23 -14.26 -3.36
C ALA A 138 -16.34 -13.96 -2.14
N THR A 139 -16.93 -13.35 -1.12
CA THR A 139 -16.29 -13.13 0.19
C THR A 139 -15.91 -14.49 0.83
N MET A 140 -14.69 -14.57 1.33
CA MET A 140 -14.22 -15.71 2.12
C MET A 140 -13.96 -15.26 3.56
N PRO A 141 -14.43 -16.03 4.57
CA PRO A 141 -14.21 -15.67 5.96
C PRO A 141 -12.74 -15.64 6.33
N PHE A 142 -12.27 -14.54 6.92
CA PHE A 142 -10.97 -14.45 7.58
C PHE A 142 -11.06 -14.95 9.03
N GLY A 143 -12.19 -14.68 9.68
CA GLY A 143 -12.49 -15.11 11.04
C GLY A 143 -13.99 -15.29 11.26
N PRO A 144 -14.43 -15.74 12.47
CA PRO A 144 -15.83 -16.06 12.72
C PRO A 144 -16.82 -14.91 12.52
N GLN A 145 -16.38 -13.66 12.71
CA GLN A 145 -17.18 -12.45 12.52
C GLN A 145 -16.61 -11.56 11.40
N ASP A 146 -15.48 -11.92 10.85
CA ASP A 146 -14.81 -11.26 9.73
C ASP A 146 -15.22 -11.97 8.44
N VAL A 147 -16.45 -11.69 8.01
CA VAL A 147 -17.14 -12.31 6.87
C VAL A 147 -17.67 -11.25 5.90
N GLY A 148 -17.15 -10.05 5.97
CA GLY A 148 -17.61 -8.91 5.19
C GLY A 148 -16.49 -7.95 4.80
N ALA A 149 -16.76 -6.67 4.88
CA ALA A 149 -15.83 -5.61 4.53
C ALA A 149 -14.68 -5.49 5.53
N ASP A 150 -13.47 -5.31 5.01
CA ASP A 150 -12.27 -4.90 5.72
C ASP A 150 -11.79 -3.58 5.13
N ILE A 151 -11.91 -2.48 5.91
CA ILE A 151 -11.61 -1.14 5.39
C ILE A 151 -10.09 -0.88 5.27
N VAL A 152 -9.27 -1.57 6.05
CA VAL A 152 -7.81 -1.46 5.98
C VAL A 152 -7.26 -2.21 4.77
N GLU A 153 -7.72 -3.44 4.52
CA GLU A 153 -7.41 -4.18 3.30
C GLU A 153 -7.90 -3.44 2.04
N THR A 154 -9.09 -2.84 2.12
CA THR A 154 -9.63 -1.97 1.07
C THR A 154 -8.71 -0.77 0.82
N ALA A 155 -8.17 -0.17 1.88
CA ALA A 155 -7.24 0.95 1.75
C ALA A 155 -5.93 0.54 1.06
N PHE A 156 -5.37 -0.62 1.39
CA PHE A 156 -4.18 -1.14 0.70
C PHE A 156 -4.45 -1.41 -0.79
N LEU A 157 -5.61 -1.98 -1.11
CA LEU A 157 -6.01 -2.16 -2.50
C LEU A 157 -6.09 -0.82 -3.24
N MET A 158 -6.79 0.16 -2.66
CA MET A 158 -6.95 1.48 -3.26
C MET A 158 -5.63 2.22 -3.37
N GLN A 159 -4.73 2.13 -2.39
CA GLN A 159 -3.38 2.70 -2.45
C GLN A 159 -2.64 2.21 -3.70
N GLY A 160 -2.57 0.90 -3.91
CA GLY A 160 -1.89 0.33 -5.08
C GLY A 160 -2.55 0.70 -6.41
N LEU A 161 -3.88 0.68 -6.48
CA LEU A 161 -4.62 1.09 -7.67
C LEU A 161 -4.45 2.59 -7.98
N ILE A 162 -4.41 3.46 -6.98
CA ILE A 162 -4.18 4.90 -7.16
C ILE A 162 -2.75 5.17 -7.64
N ILE A 163 -1.75 4.42 -7.16
CA ILE A 163 -0.38 4.48 -7.69
C ILE A 163 -0.41 4.15 -9.19
N ALA A 164 -1.05 3.05 -9.58
CA ALA A 164 -1.19 2.66 -10.98
C ALA A 164 -1.93 3.71 -11.82
N ARG A 165 -3.04 4.27 -11.30
CA ARG A 165 -3.80 5.35 -11.94
C ARG A 165 -2.94 6.57 -12.27
N ASN A 166 -2.02 6.92 -11.37
CA ASN A 166 -1.17 8.09 -11.54
C ASN A 166 0.01 7.83 -12.48
N TYR A 167 0.45 6.59 -12.59
CA TYR A 167 1.56 6.20 -13.47
C TYR A 167 1.14 5.97 -14.93
N PHE A 168 -0.01 5.31 -15.14
CA PHE A 168 -0.55 5.05 -16.47
C PHE A 168 -1.40 6.24 -16.93
N ASP A 169 -0.77 7.26 -17.51
CA ASP A 169 -1.35 8.57 -17.83
C ASP A 169 -1.70 8.77 -19.32
N GLY A 170 -1.47 7.75 -20.17
CA GLY A 170 -1.76 7.78 -21.60
C GLY A 170 -3.25 7.72 -21.95
N ASP A 171 -3.55 7.82 -23.24
CA ASP A 171 -4.92 7.69 -23.78
C ASP A 171 -5.36 6.24 -23.96
N GLY A 172 -6.60 6.04 -24.44
CA GLY A 172 -7.14 4.72 -24.78
C GLY A 172 -7.24 3.79 -23.56
N PRO A 173 -6.60 2.59 -23.58
CA PRO A 173 -6.69 1.63 -22.47
C PRO A 173 -6.23 2.18 -21.12
N GLU A 174 -5.25 3.06 -21.10
CA GLU A 174 -4.81 3.70 -19.85
C GLU A 174 -5.84 4.69 -19.32
N ALA A 175 -6.51 5.44 -20.18
CA ALA A 175 -7.62 6.30 -19.78
C ALA A 175 -8.80 5.49 -19.24
N GLU A 176 -9.09 4.34 -19.85
CA GLU A 176 -10.09 3.40 -19.35
C GLU A 176 -9.71 2.84 -17.97
N LEU A 177 -8.44 2.44 -17.77
CA LEU A 177 -7.93 1.98 -16.50
C LEU A 177 -8.14 3.04 -15.41
N ARG A 178 -7.76 4.29 -15.67
CA ARG A 178 -7.97 5.39 -14.73
C ARG A 178 -9.44 5.61 -14.37
N ALA A 179 -10.34 5.51 -15.35
CA ALA A 179 -11.77 5.66 -15.13
C ALA A 179 -12.31 4.54 -14.20
N ARG A 180 -11.90 3.28 -14.44
CA ARG A 180 -12.31 2.14 -13.60
C ARG A 180 -11.76 2.24 -12.17
N ILE A 181 -10.52 2.68 -12.00
CA ILE A 181 -9.94 2.88 -10.66
C ILE A 181 -10.68 3.99 -9.93
N ASN A 182 -11.02 5.09 -10.62
CA ASN A 182 -11.81 6.17 -10.03
C ASN A 182 -13.20 5.67 -9.60
N GLU A 183 -13.89 4.87 -10.42
CA GLU A 183 -15.16 4.26 -10.05
C GLU A 183 -15.04 3.45 -8.77
N LEU A 184 -14.06 2.54 -8.69
CA LEU A 184 -13.84 1.70 -7.51
C LEU A 184 -13.56 2.55 -6.26
N TRP A 185 -12.75 3.60 -6.37
CA TRP A 185 -12.42 4.47 -5.25
C TRP A 185 -13.59 5.35 -4.81
N HIS A 186 -14.36 5.90 -5.75
CA HIS A 186 -15.51 6.75 -5.47
C HIS A 186 -16.68 5.99 -4.78
N ASP A 187 -16.75 4.69 -5.02
CA ASP A 187 -17.81 3.85 -4.47
C ASP A 187 -17.58 3.43 -3.01
N VAL A 188 -16.34 3.56 -2.49
CA VAL A 188 -16.07 3.22 -1.09
C VAL A 188 -16.71 4.25 -0.17
N ASP A 189 -17.71 3.84 0.62
CA ASP A 189 -18.37 4.66 1.63
C ASP A 189 -17.57 4.65 2.94
N TRP A 190 -16.44 5.40 2.95
CA TRP A 190 -15.58 5.52 4.11
C TRP A 190 -16.32 6.01 5.35
N ALA A 191 -17.28 6.93 5.17
CA ALA A 191 -18.06 7.48 6.27
C ALA A 191 -18.93 6.42 6.97
N TRP A 192 -19.34 5.36 6.28
CA TRP A 192 -20.04 4.24 6.89
C TRP A 192 -19.24 3.59 8.02
N PHE A 193 -17.93 3.47 7.85
CA PHE A 193 -17.04 2.79 8.79
C PHE A 193 -16.68 3.65 10.02
N THR A 194 -17.19 4.87 10.14
CA THR A 194 -17.04 5.71 11.36
C THR A 194 -18.19 5.60 12.35
N ARG A 195 -19.24 4.84 12.03
CA ARG A 195 -20.50 4.87 12.80
C ARG A 195 -20.45 4.13 14.12
N GLY A 196 -19.50 3.29 14.37
CA GLY A 196 -19.37 2.50 15.58
C GLY A 196 -20.59 1.63 15.93
N PRO A 197 -20.46 0.67 16.86
CA PRO A 197 -21.57 -0.21 17.25
C PRO A 197 -22.71 0.53 17.96
N SER A 198 -22.46 1.68 18.58
CA SER A 198 -23.46 2.53 19.23
C SER A 198 -24.21 3.45 18.28
N GLY A 199 -23.83 3.48 16.98
CA GLY A 199 -24.38 4.40 15.99
C GLY A 199 -23.90 5.85 16.17
N SER A 200 -22.96 6.13 17.05
CA SER A 200 -22.34 7.45 17.16
C SER A 200 -21.43 7.68 15.94
N GLU A 201 -21.68 8.76 15.22
CA GLU A 201 -20.88 9.15 14.07
C GLU A 201 -19.54 9.76 14.51
N ASN A 202 -18.50 9.58 13.67
CA ASN A 202 -17.21 10.26 13.78
C ASN A 202 -16.28 9.80 14.91
N ASP A 203 -16.39 8.55 15.31
CA ASP A 203 -15.57 7.96 16.38
C ASP A 203 -14.28 7.29 15.88
N GLY A 204 -13.84 7.61 14.65
CA GLY A 204 -12.75 6.94 13.94
C GLY A 204 -13.24 5.74 13.11
N LEU A 205 -12.35 5.17 12.29
CA LEU A 205 -12.69 4.04 11.44
C LEU A 205 -12.75 2.74 12.25
N TYR A 206 -13.75 1.91 11.93
CA TYR A 206 -13.86 0.54 12.42
C TYR A 206 -13.41 -0.43 11.32
N TRP A 207 -12.57 -1.39 11.69
CA TRP A 207 -11.85 -2.25 10.77
C TRP A 207 -12.77 -3.12 9.92
N HIS A 208 -13.78 -3.73 10.55
CA HIS A 208 -14.64 -4.74 9.93
C HIS A 208 -16.13 -4.38 10.02
N TRP A 209 -16.83 -4.67 8.97
CA TRP A 209 -18.29 -4.62 8.92
C TRP A 209 -18.84 -5.77 8.06
N SER A 210 -19.93 -6.40 8.47
CA SER A 210 -20.62 -7.39 7.65
C SER A 210 -22.13 -7.25 7.71
N PRO A 211 -22.86 -7.71 6.67
CA PRO A 211 -24.32 -7.75 6.71
C PRO A 211 -24.87 -8.59 7.86
N GLU A 212 -24.16 -9.63 8.26
CA GLU A 212 -24.57 -10.60 9.28
C GLU A 212 -24.32 -10.12 10.70
N TYR A 213 -23.21 -9.43 10.93
CA TYR A 213 -22.76 -9.06 12.28
C TYR A 213 -22.64 -7.54 12.48
N GLY A 214 -22.82 -6.74 11.43
CA GLY A 214 -22.59 -5.30 11.52
C GLY A 214 -21.17 -4.99 11.97
N LEU A 215 -21.02 -4.11 12.93
CA LEU A 215 -19.75 -3.73 13.58
C LEU A 215 -19.49 -4.52 14.88
N ALA A 216 -20.03 -5.73 15.03
CA ALA A 216 -19.95 -6.51 16.28
C ALA A 216 -18.51 -6.81 16.73
N MET A 217 -17.55 -6.90 15.79
CA MET A 217 -16.14 -7.04 16.16
C MET A 217 -15.62 -5.85 16.98
N ASN A 218 -16.25 -4.69 16.85
CA ASN A 218 -15.92 -3.46 17.58
C ASN A 218 -14.43 -3.12 17.59
N MET A 219 -13.74 -3.40 16.50
CA MET A 219 -12.31 -3.19 16.33
C MET A 219 -12.05 -1.83 15.67
N LYS A 220 -11.78 -0.82 16.48
CA LYS A 220 -11.44 0.51 15.98
C LYS A 220 -10.00 0.52 15.46
N VAL A 221 -9.78 1.19 14.33
CA VAL A 221 -8.44 1.45 13.79
C VAL A 221 -7.86 2.64 14.56
N THR A 222 -7.03 2.39 15.55
CA THR A 222 -6.37 3.41 16.37
C THR A 222 -4.93 3.04 16.67
N GLY A 223 -4.11 4.03 16.98
CA GLY A 223 -2.72 3.83 17.32
C GLY A 223 -1.79 3.72 16.11
N PHE A 224 -0.51 3.65 16.38
CA PHE A 224 0.50 3.54 15.35
C PHE A 224 0.53 2.09 14.81
N ASN A 225 -0.11 1.89 13.68
CA ASN A 225 -0.21 0.62 12.98
C ASN A 225 -0.30 0.83 11.46
N GLU A 226 -0.46 -0.24 10.72
CA GLU A 226 -0.57 -0.27 9.26
C GLU A 226 -1.80 0.45 8.69
N GLY A 227 -2.80 0.72 9.51
CA GLY A 227 -4.08 1.31 9.08
C GLY A 227 -4.06 2.82 8.79
N MET A 228 -2.92 3.51 8.94
CA MET A 228 -2.85 4.97 8.71
C MET A 228 -3.34 5.36 7.32
N VAL A 229 -2.99 4.60 6.28
CA VAL A 229 -3.40 4.90 4.90
C VAL A 229 -4.92 4.88 4.73
N ALA A 230 -5.66 4.11 5.52
CA ALA A 230 -7.11 4.12 5.50
C ALA A 230 -7.67 5.50 5.88
N TYR A 231 -7.10 6.14 6.90
CA TYR A 231 -7.50 7.51 7.25
C TYR A 231 -7.11 8.53 6.18
N VAL A 232 -5.92 8.41 5.57
CA VAL A 232 -5.49 9.31 4.49
C VAL A 232 -6.46 9.23 3.31
N LEU A 233 -6.80 8.02 2.86
CA LEU A 233 -7.72 7.82 1.75
C LEU A 233 -9.17 8.22 2.12
N ALA A 234 -9.61 7.92 3.33
CA ALA A 234 -10.93 8.29 3.80
C ALA A 234 -11.12 9.81 3.88
N LEU A 235 -10.12 10.55 4.36
CA LEU A 235 -10.11 12.03 4.35
C LEU A 235 -10.08 12.61 2.94
N ALA A 236 -9.35 11.96 2.03
CA ALA A 236 -9.19 12.39 0.63
C ALA A 236 -10.32 11.91 -0.29
N SER A 237 -11.28 11.11 0.20
CA SER A 237 -12.37 10.59 -0.62
C SER A 237 -13.18 11.72 -1.25
N PRO A 238 -13.41 11.72 -2.58
CA PRO A 238 -14.17 12.78 -3.24
C PRO A 238 -15.68 12.65 -3.05
N THR A 239 -16.18 11.48 -2.60
CA THR A 239 -17.60 11.16 -2.54
C THR A 239 -18.11 10.95 -1.12
N HIS A 240 -17.34 10.24 -0.29
CA HIS A 240 -17.72 9.84 1.07
C HIS A 240 -16.59 10.13 2.06
N PRO A 241 -16.11 11.39 2.15
CA PRO A 241 -15.01 11.72 3.05
C PRO A 241 -15.45 11.61 4.52
N ILE A 242 -14.51 11.23 5.38
CA ILE A 242 -14.69 11.32 6.82
C ILE A 242 -14.30 12.72 7.32
N PRO A 243 -14.83 13.18 8.45
CA PRO A 243 -14.43 14.47 9.03
C PRO A 243 -13.00 14.40 9.60
N SER A 244 -12.33 15.55 9.65
CA SER A 244 -10.96 15.67 10.18
C SER A 244 -10.83 15.21 11.63
N GLU A 245 -11.89 15.31 12.42
CA GLU A 245 -11.97 14.88 13.81
C GLU A 245 -11.77 13.38 13.97
N ALA A 246 -12.18 12.58 12.98
CA ALA A 246 -11.96 11.14 12.97
C ALA A 246 -10.47 10.78 12.95
N TYR A 247 -9.61 11.60 12.32
CA TYR A 247 -8.16 11.41 12.35
C TYR A 247 -7.59 11.58 13.76
N ALA A 248 -8.14 12.50 14.56
CA ALA A 248 -7.73 12.67 15.95
C ALA A 248 -8.01 11.41 16.79
N ALA A 249 -9.08 10.67 16.48
CA ALA A 249 -9.37 9.40 17.14
C ALA A 249 -8.30 8.33 16.85
N TRP A 250 -7.74 8.29 15.63
CA TRP A 250 -6.64 7.39 15.28
C TRP A 250 -5.36 7.71 16.05
N SER A 251 -5.00 8.99 16.18
CA SER A 251 -3.73 9.45 16.75
C SER A 251 -3.76 9.63 18.29
N SER A 252 -4.86 9.30 18.96
CA SER A 252 -5.07 9.61 20.39
C SER A 252 -4.51 8.59 21.38
N THR A 253 -3.69 7.64 20.94
CA THR A 253 -3.23 6.49 21.74
C THR A 253 -1.80 6.62 22.21
N ASP A 254 -1.41 5.75 23.15
CA ASP A 254 -0.09 5.76 23.80
C ASP A 254 1.05 5.32 22.89
N GLU A 255 0.75 4.67 21.73
CA GLU A 255 1.73 4.23 20.75
C GLU A 255 2.47 5.39 20.06
N TYR A 256 1.99 6.63 20.24
CA TYR A 256 2.69 7.85 19.81
C TYR A 256 3.68 8.38 20.85
N ARG A 257 3.93 7.64 21.92
CA ARG A 257 5.00 7.97 22.87
C ARG A 257 6.30 7.29 22.43
N PRO A 258 7.43 7.95 22.69
CA PRO A 258 8.71 7.31 22.48
C PRO A 258 8.80 5.98 23.21
N THR A 259 9.23 4.94 22.48
CA THR A 259 9.48 3.61 23.02
C THR A 259 10.88 3.17 22.65
N GLY A 260 11.40 2.13 23.24
CA GLY A 260 12.78 1.71 23.02
C GLY A 260 13.00 0.21 23.12
N GLY A 261 14.07 -0.22 22.50
CA GLY A 261 14.57 -1.60 22.55
C GLY A 261 15.94 -1.71 21.90
N ASN A 262 16.76 -2.64 22.38
CA ASN A 262 18.08 -2.92 21.80
C ASN A 262 19.02 -1.68 21.72
N GLY A 263 18.89 -0.71 22.65
CA GLY A 263 19.68 0.50 22.66
C GLY A 263 19.23 1.62 21.72
N TYR A 264 18.08 1.46 21.04
CA TYR A 264 17.48 2.47 20.20
C TYR A 264 16.20 3.02 20.82
N THR A 265 15.92 4.30 20.56
CA THR A 265 14.64 4.94 20.87
C THR A 265 13.83 5.04 19.60
N LEU A 266 12.58 4.59 19.63
CA LEU A 266 11.58 4.79 18.59
C LEU A 266 10.66 5.92 19.04
N GLU A 267 10.45 6.91 18.17
CA GLU A 267 9.62 8.07 18.48
C GLU A 267 8.12 7.73 18.48
N ALA A 268 7.72 6.67 17.81
CA ALA A 268 6.35 6.16 17.76
C ALA A 268 6.36 4.64 17.57
N GLY A 269 5.23 4.02 17.92
CA GLY A 269 5.02 2.59 17.70
C GLY A 269 5.11 1.78 18.99
N ILE A 270 4.93 0.48 18.82
CA ILE A 270 4.99 -0.48 19.93
C ILE A 270 6.44 -0.79 20.31
N PRO A 271 6.70 -1.28 21.53
CA PRO A 271 8.03 -1.69 21.95
C PRO A 271 8.67 -2.66 20.96
N TYR A 272 9.95 -2.44 20.64
CA TYR A 272 10.73 -3.18 19.64
C TYR A 272 10.24 -3.01 18.18
N GLY A 273 9.33 -2.08 17.90
CA GLY A 273 8.87 -1.71 16.56
C GLY A 273 7.78 -2.62 15.96
N GLY A 274 7.52 -3.78 16.56
CA GLY A 274 6.56 -4.73 16.01
C GLY A 274 6.96 -5.39 14.68
N PRO A 275 6.02 -6.06 14.02
CA PRO A 275 6.18 -6.57 12.65
C PRO A 275 6.43 -5.43 11.65
N LEU A 276 7.21 -5.70 10.60
CA LEU A 276 7.58 -4.70 9.59
C LEU A 276 6.36 -4.08 8.89
N PHE A 277 5.27 -4.79 8.75
CA PHE A 277 4.08 -4.25 8.10
C PHE A 277 3.51 -3.02 8.83
N ILE A 278 3.62 -2.92 10.15
CA ILE A 278 3.18 -1.76 10.93
C ILE A 278 3.82 -0.46 10.43
N THR A 279 5.11 -0.53 10.06
CA THR A 279 5.88 0.65 9.65
C THR A 279 6.04 0.78 8.13
N HIS A 280 5.58 -0.19 7.32
CA HIS A 280 5.80 -0.17 5.87
C HIS A 280 4.52 -0.04 5.06
N TYR A 281 3.43 -0.72 5.42
CA TYR A 281 2.28 -0.84 4.52
C TYR A 281 1.60 0.47 4.17
N SER A 282 1.52 1.42 5.10
CA SER A 282 0.94 2.74 4.82
C SER A 282 1.86 3.67 3.99
N TYR A 283 3.12 3.30 3.75
CA TYR A 283 4.13 4.22 3.17
C TYR A 283 4.67 3.77 1.82
N ILE A 284 4.01 2.86 1.13
CA ILE A 284 4.45 2.38 -0.19
C ILE A 284 3.95 3.23 -1.35
N GLY A 285 3.09 4.21 -1.11
CA GLY A 285 2.48 5.08 -2.09
C GLY A 285 2.96 6.52 -2.06
#